data_9f1922d774e2b9d68227c605e33ed642
#
_entry.id   9f1922d774e2b9d68227c605e33ed642
#
_cell.length_a   1.000
_cell.length_b   1.000
_cell.length_c   1.000
_cell.angle_alpha   90.00
_cell.angle_beta   90.00
_cell.angle_gamma   90.00
#
_symmetry.space_group_name_H-M   'P 1'
#
loop_
_entity.id
_entity.type
_entity.pdbx_description
1 polymer ?
#
loop_
_entity_poly.entity_id
_entity_poly.type
_entity_poly.pdbx_seq_one_letter_code
_entity_poly.pdbx_strand_id
1 'polypeptide(L)'
;MANRLKCLECGCEKLYSVRREKKRCSSCGYEWKPRKLPLHLTRQEWTRILHCFLRGLPIVAIAQETGIERKRVLRALTYVRMAFQKDIPDVFSGTVEVDETYLGGQWKNKRHNAKSSGTKRGRGTLKTPVFGILCRGGKVWAQVVPDVEAKTLLPLISRCIEAGSIVCSDTWKSYTGVAAKGYVHRLVKHHA
;
A
#
# COMPACT_ATOMS: atom_id res chain seq x y z
N MET A 1 -24.28 12.18 4.99
CA MET A 1 -24.94 11.94 6.29
C MET A 1 -23.87 11.87 7.37
N ALA A 2 -23.95 12.72 8.41
CA ALA A 2 -22.98 12.67 9.51
C ALA A 2 -23.20 11.36 10.30
N ASN A 3 -22.22 10.49 10.28
CA ASN A 3 -22.26 9.21 11.00
C ASN A 3 -22.14 9.53 12.51
N ARG A 4 -23.30 9.65 13.19
CA ARG A 4 -23.37 9.95 14.63
C ARG A 4 -22.73 8.80 15.41
N LEU A 5 -21.92 9.15 16.41
CA LEU A 5 -21.38 8.17 17.35
C LEU A 5 -22.54 7.41 18.00
N LYS A 6 -22.48 6.08 17.98
CA LYS A 6 -23.42 5.20 18.65
C LYS A 6 -22.77 4.52 19.85
N CYS A 7 -23.55 4.11 20.82
CA CYS A 7 -23.06 3.28 21.92
C CYS A 7 -22.47 1.99 21.39
N LEU A 8 -21.27 1.63 21.87
CA LEU A 8 -20.59 0.41 21.47
C LEU A 8 -21.26 -0.86 21.99
N GLU A 9 -22.08 -0.74 23.05
CA GLU A 9 -22.75 -1.87 23.70
C GLU A 9 -24.17 -2.09 23.17
N CYS A 10 -25.00 -1.04 23.12
CA CYS A 10 -26.42 -1.18 22.76
C CYS A 10 -26.84 -0.45 21.48
N GLY A 11 -25.92 0.21 20.78
CA GLY A 11 -26.20 0.94 19.53
C GLY A 11 -26.97 2.26 19.69
N CYS A 12 -27.36 2.66 20.91
CA CYS A 12 -28.10 3.89 21.16
C CYS A 12 -27.35 5.14 20.68
N GLU A 13 -28.05 6.09 20.05
CA GLU A 13 -27.46 7.31 19.52
C GLU A 13 -27.44 8.48 20.54
N LYS A 14 -28.23 8.38 21.64
CA LYS A 14 -28.22 9.39 22.69
C LYS A 14 -27.05 9.19 23.63
N LEU A 15 -26.04 10.06 23.52
CA LEU A 15 -24.80 10.00 24.26
C LEU A 15 -24.53 11.30 24.97
N TYR A 16 -24.13 11.22 26.24
CA TYR A 16 -23.71 12.37 27.05
C TYR A 16 -22.19 12.45 27.12
N SER A 17 -21.66 13.65 27.17
CA SER A 17 -20.25 13.91 27.50
C SER A 17 -20.09 13.90 29.01
N VAL A 18 -19.20 13.06 29.52
CA VAL A 18 -18.84 13.01 30.94
C VAL A 18 -17.36 13.38 31.13
N ARG A 19 -16.92 13.51 32.40
CA ARG A 19 -15.54 13.91 32.71
C ARG A 19 -14.49 13.07 31.96
N ARG A 20 -13.31 13.64 31.74
CA ARG A 20 -12.15 13.01 31.09
C ARG A 20 -12.41 12.56 29.65
N GLU A 21 -13.16 13.36 28.87
CA GLU A 21 -13.46 13.08 27.45
C GLU A 21 -14.20 11.75 27.18
N LYS A 22 -14.83 11.16 28.20
CA LYS A 22 -15.67 9.97 28.03
C LYS A 22 -17.05 10.33 27.50
N LYS A 23 -17.67 9.37 26.84
CA LYS A 23 -19.09 9.36 26.48
C LYS A 23 -19.81 8.33 27.32
N ARG A 24 -21.04 8.66 27.75
CA ARG A 24 -21.95 7.77 28.47
C ARG A 24 -23.21 7.58 27.67
N CYS A 25 -23.65 6.35 27.54
CA CYS A 25 -24.92 6.02 26.90
C CYS A 25 -26.10 6.36 27.80
N SER A 26 -27.15 6.98 27.23
CA SER A 26 -28.38 7.26 27.97
C SER A 26 -29.21 6.01 28.29
N SER A 27 -29.07 4.98 27.47
CA SER A 27 -29.89 3.77 27.56
C SER A 27 -29.31 2.72 28.50
N CYS A 28 -28.03 2.34 28.31
CA CYS A 28 -27.39 1.27 29.07
C CYS A 28 -26.37 1.75 30.11
N GLY A 29 -26.10 3.06 30.19
CA GLY A 29 -25.14 3.63 31.13
C GLY A 29 -23.68 3.35 30.79
N TYR A 30 -23.37 2.59 29.75
CA TYR A 30 -22.00 2.25 29.34
C TYR A 30 -21.17 3.48 29.10
N GLU A 31 -19.97 3.54 29.67
CA GLU A 31 -19.03 4.65 29.52
C GLU A 31 -17.77 4.21 28.78
N TRP A 32 -17.40 4.96 27.77
CA TRP A 32 -16.15 4.75 27.04
C TRP A 32 -15.48 6.05 26.64
N LYS A 33 -14.19 5.98 26.39
CA LYS A 33 -13.45 7.10 25.79
C LYS A 33 -13.39 6.90 24.29
N PRO A 34 -14.00 7.80 23.47
CA PRO A 34 -13.87 7.72 22.03
C PRO A 34 -12.39 7.75 21.62
N ARG A 35 -11.96 6.82 20.76
CA ARG A 35 -10.60 6.85 20.24
C ARG A 35 -10.38 8.12 19.43
N LYS A 36 -9.37 8.90 19.81
CA LYS A 36 -8.93 10.04 18.99
C LYS A 36 -8.35 9.49 17.69
N LEU A 37 -8.77 10.07 16.59
CA LEU A 37 -8.18 9.73 15.29
C LEU A 37 -6.73 10.23 15.22
N PRO A 38 -5.86 9.55 14.48
CA PRO A 38 -4.47 9.96 14.33
C PRO A 38 -4.35 11.41 13.82
N LEU A 39 -3.23 12.05 14.12
CA LEU A 39 -2.87 13.40 13.66
C LEU A 39 -3.84 14.51 14.10
N HIS A 40 -4.65 14.25 15.12
CA HIS A 40 -5.70 15.20 15.58
C HIS A 40 -6.64 15.66 14.44
N LEU A 41 -6.83 14.83 13.43
CA LEU A 41 -7.77 15.07 12.35
C LEU A 41 -9.17 14.60 12.78
N THR A 42 -10.16 15.40 12.45
CA THR A 42 -11.57 15.04 12.63
C THR A 42 -11.97 13.92 11.63
N ARG A 43 -13.09 13.26 11.91
CA ARG A 43 -13.63 12.26 10.98
C ARG A 43 -13.94 12.86 9.60
N GLN A 44 -14.45 14.09 9.56
CA GLN A 44 -14.74 14.79 8.30
C GLN A 44 -13.47 15.07 7.50
N GLU A 45 -12.40 15.54 8.16
CA GLU A 45 -11.10 15.75 7.49
C GLU A 45 -10.52 14.45 6.95
N TRP A 46 -10.58 13.35 7.71
CA TRP A 46 -10.18 12.04 7.24
C TRP A 46 -10.99 11.59 6.03
N THR A 47 -12.33 11.74 6.06
CA THR A 47 -13.20 11.39 4.92
C THR A 47 -12.83 12.19 3.68
N ARG A 48 -12.56 13.49 3.81
CA ARG A 48 -12.13 14.34 2.68
C ARG A 48 -10.78 13.91 2.12
N ILE A 49 -9.79 13.65 2.99
CA ILE A 49 -8.48 13.14 2.56
C ILE A 49 -8.63 11.82 1.80
N LEU A 50 -9.40 10.86 2.33
CA LEU A 50 -9.62 9.56 1.70
C LEU A 50 -10.33 9.69 0.36
N HIS A 51 -11.34 10.54 0.26
CA HIS A 51 -12.03 10.81 -1.00
C HIS A 51 -11.07 11.37 -2.07
N CYS A 52 -10.23 12.34 -1.71
CA CYS A 52 -9.21 12.89 -2.61
C CYS A 52 -8.17 11.83 -3.00
N PHE A 53 -7.75 10.98 -2.05
CA PHE A 53 -6.82 9.89 -2.29
C PHE A 53 -7.38 8.87 -3.30
N LEU A 54 -8.64 8.46 -3.14
CA LEU A 54 -9.32 7.53 -4.07
C LEU A 54 -9.47 8.10 -5.48
N ARG A 55 -9.54 9.42 -5.62
CA ARG A 55 -9.50 10.13 -6.92
C ARG A 55 -8.10 10.22 -7.52
N GLY A 56 -7.08 9.69 -6.85
CA GLY A 56 -5.68 9.73 -7.32
C GLY A 56 -5.02 11.11 -7.26
N LEU A 57 -5.53 12.03 -6.45
CA LEU A 57 -4.99 13.38 -6.38
C LEU A 57 -3.59 13.40 -5.73
N PRO A 58 -2.65 14.22 -6.24
CA PRO A 58 -1.36 14.42 -5.61
C PRO A 58 -1.49 15.17 -4.28
N ILE A 59 -0.54 14.99 -3.36
CA ILE A 59 -0.54 15.56 -2.00
C ILE A 59 -0.81 17.08 -1.99
N VAL A 60 -0.25 17.80 -2.97
CA VAL A 60 -0.43 19.26 -3.07
C VAL A 60 -1.89 19.60 -3.34
N ALA A 61 -2.52 18.92 -4.27
CA ALA A 61 -3.94 19.13 -4.59
C ALA A 61 -4.84 18.72 -3.41
N ILE A 62 -4.54 17.62 -2.71
CA ILE A 62 -5.27 17.23 -1.50
C ILE A 62 -5.18 18.31 -0.42
N ALA A 63 -3.99 18.86 -0.19
CA ALA A 63 -3.80 19.92 0.80
C ALA A 63 -4.60 21.17 0.44
N GLN A 64 -4.62 21.56 -0.83
CA GLN A 64 -5.39 22.70 -1.33
C GLN A 64 -6.91 22.46 -1.18
N GLU A 65 -7.41 21.28 -1.62
CA GLU A 65 -8.84 20.96 -1.59
C GLU A 65 -9.38 20.78 -0.17
N THR A 66 -8.57 20.26 0.74
CA THR A 66 -8.98 20.01 2.13
C THR A 66 -8.70 21.18 3.09
N GLY A 67 -7.81 22.10 2.73
CA GLY A 67 -7.31 23.16 3.62
C GLY A 67 -6.37 22.64 4.72
N ILE A 68 -5.90 21.40 4.62
CA ILE A 68 -5.05 20.77 5.64
C ILE A 68 -3.58 20.93 5.23
N GLU A 69 -2.72 21.25 6.20
CA GLU A 69 -1.27 21.41 5.95
C GLU A 69 -0.70 20.19 5.21
N ARG A 70 0.12 20.44 4.17
CA ARG A 70 0.73 19.43 3.31
C ARG A 70 1.46 18.32 4.10
N LYS A 71 2.19 18.68 5.17
CA LYS A 71 2.88 17.68 6.02
C LYS A 71 1.90 16.78 6.75
N ARG A 72 0.77 17.31 7.21
CA ARG A 72 -0.29 16.50 7.84
C ARG A 72 -0.97 15.58 6.83
N VAL A 73 -1.25 16.06 5.61
CA VAL A 73 -1.77 15.22 4.52
C VAL A 73 -0.79 14.09 4.19
N LEU A 74 0.51 14.38 4.05
CA LEU A 74 1.53 13.35 3.81
C LEU A 74 1.53 12.27 4.90
N ARG A 75 1.49 12.67 6.18
CA ARG A 75 1.42 11.73 7.31
C ARG A 75 0.11 10.93 7.28
N ALA A 76 -1.02 11.58 6.98
CA ALA A 76 -2.31 10.89 6.88
C ALA A 76 -2.29 9.81 5.79
N LEU A 77 -1.74 10.12 4.62
CA LEU A 77 -1.58 9.14 3.54
C LEU A 77 -0.61 7.99 3.90
N THR A 78 0.37 8.25 4.77
CA THR A 78 1.22 7.18 5.32
C THR A 78 0.40 6.23 6.18
N TYR A 79 -0.47 6.74 7.07
CA TYR A 79 -1.39 5.89 7.85
C TYR A 79 -2.32 5.06 6.96
N VAL A 80 -2.85 5.67 5.88
CA VAL A 80 -3.70 4.96 4.90
C VAL A 80 -2.93 3.79 4.27
N ARG A 81 -1.72 4.04 3.79
CA ARG A 81 -0.87 3.00 3.19
C ARG A 81 -0.52 1.89 4.17
N MET A 82 -0.19 2.24 5.43
CA MET A 82 0.06 1.24 6.48
C MET A 82 -1.19 0.41 6.80
N ALA A 83 -2.39 1.00 6.70
CA ALA A 83 -3.63 0.25 6.89
C ALA A 83 -3.85 -0.76 5.76
N PHE A 84 -3.55 -0.39 4.51
CA PHE A 84 -3.62 -1.32 3.38
C PHE A 84 -2.67 -2.51 3.51
N GLN A 85 -1.47 -2.31 4.07
CA GLN A 85 -0.53 -3.41 4.30
C GLN A 85 -1.10 -4.51 5.22
N LYS A 86 -1.99 -4.16 6.16
CA LYS A 86 -2.60 -5.13 7.07
C LYS A 86 -3.67 -6.03 6.42
N ASP A 87 -4.16 -5.64 5.25
CA ASP A 87 -5.17 -6.39 4.50
C ASP A 87 -4.57 -7.28 3.39
N ILE A 88 -3.23 -7.31 3.30
CA ILE A 88 -2.51 -8.15 2.34
C ILE A 88 -2.39 -9.55 2.93
N PRO A 89 -2.79 -10.63 2.21
CA PRO A 89 -2.61 -11.99 2.68
C PRO A 89 -1.12 -12.34 2.70
N ASP A 90 -0.73 -13.23 3.62
CA ASP A 90 0.65 -13.73 3.70
C ASP A 90 1.00 -14.59 2.49
N VAL A 91 0.01 -15.29 1.92
CA VAL A 91 0.16 -16.18 0.77
C VAL A 91 -0.93 -15.90 -0.26
N PHE A 92 -0.52 -15.82 -1.51
CA PHE A 92 -1.40 -15.65 -2.68
C PHE A 92 -1.62 -16.99 -3.36
N SER A 93 -2.82 -17.21 -3.92
CA SER A 93 -3.15 -18.42 -4.67
C SER A 93 -3.87 -18.10 -5.98
N GLY A 94 -4.00 -19.10 -6.84
CA GLY A 94 -4.67 -18.98 -8.13
C GLY A 94 -3.78 -18.40 -9.22
N THR A 95 -4.23 -17.38 -9.95
CA THR A 95 -3.42 -16.73 -10.99
C THR A 95 -2.80 -15.45 -10.44
N VAL A 96 -1.48 -15.41 -10.42
CA VAL A 96 -0.69 -14.27 -9.96
C VAL A 96 0.24 -13.76 -11.05
N GLU A 97 0.47 -12.48 -11.06
CA GLU A 97 1.41 -11.81 -11.95
C GLU A 97 2.57 -11.28 -11.11
N VAL A 98 3.78 -11.47 -11.59
CA VAL A 98 5.01 -11.01 -10.93
C VAL A 98 5.79 -10.11 -11.87
N ASP A 99 6.27 -8.99 -11.34
CA ASP A 99 7.07 -8.02 -12.10
C ASP A 99 7.97 -7.20 -11.18
N GLU A 100 8.96 -6.54 -11.72
CA GLU A 100 9.85 -5.63 -11.03
C GLU A 100 9.68 -4.19 -11.52
N THR A 101 9.72 -3.27 -10.58
CA THR A 101 9.80 -1.85 -10.88
C THR A 101 11.00 -1.20 -10.19
N TYR A 102 11.45 -0.07 -10.71
CA TYR A 102 12.63 0.62 -10.20
C TYR A 102 12.26 2.02 -9.69
N LEU A 103 12.27 2.18 -8.37
CA LEU A 103 11.98 3.45 -7.71
C LEU A 103 13.21 4.35 -7.66
N GLY A 104 13.04 5.59 -8.08
CA GLY A 104 14.09 6.62 -8.03
C GLY A 104 13.78 7.80 -8.92
N GLY A 105 14.42 8.93 -8.62
CA GLY A 105 14.23 10.16 -9.38
C GLY A 105 14.63 10.03 -10.85
N GLN A 106 14.00 10.82 -11.71
CA GLN A 106 14.40 10.91 -13.11
C GLN A 106 15.82 11.44 -13.22
N TRP A 107 16.60 10.92 -14.18
CA TRP A 107 17.99 11.31 -14.40
C TRP A 107 18.16 12.83 -14.55
N LYS A 108 17.28 13.49 -15.28
CA LYS A 108 17.30 14.94 -15.48
C LYS A 108 17.24 15.76 -14.19
N ASN A 109 16.62 15.20 -13.13
CA ASN A 109 16.43 15.87 -11.84
C ASN A 109 17.53 15.55 -10.82
N LYS A 110 18.53 14.74 -11.18
CA LYS A 110 19.67 14.44 -10.30
C LYS A 110 20.64 15.61 -10.27
N ARG A 111 21.30 15.81 -9.10
CA ARG A 111 22.38 16.78 -8.95
C ARG A 111 23.54 16.46 -9.91
N HIS A 112 24.28 17.48 -10.33
CA HIS A 112 25.38 17.35 -11.29
C HIS A 112 26.39 16.27 -10.88
N ASN A 113 26.82 16.26 -9.63
CA ASN A 113 27.78 15.28 -9.08
C ASN A 113 27.30 13.81 -9.18
N ALA A 114 25.96 13.58 -9.13
CA ALA A 114 25.39 12.26 -9.30
C ALA A 114 25.23 11.84 -10.77
N LYS A 115 25.38 12.80 -11.70
CA LYS A 115 25.33 12.56 -13.15
C LYS A 115 26.68 12.13 -13.71
N SER A 116 27.78 12.53 -13.09
CA SER A 116 29.15 12.18 -13.53
C SER A 116 29.47 10.69 -13.42
N SER A 117 28.80 9.94 -12.52
CA SER A 117 29.03 8.51 -12.32
C SER A 117 28.40 7.61 -13.38
N GLY A 118 27.69 8.17 -14.37
CA GLY A 118 26.97 7.41 -15.39
C GLY A 118 25.85 6.54 -14.82
N THR A 119 24.78 6.32 -15.56
CA THR A 119 23.77 5.32 -15.17
C THR A 119 23.33 4.53 -16.37
N LYS A 120 23.26 3.22 -16.19
CA LYS A 120 22.63 2.32 -17.16
C LYS A 120 21.10 2.41 -17.01
N ARG A 121 20.37 2.19 -18.10
CA ARG A 121 18.91 2.06 -18.09
C ARG A 121 18.52 0.63 -17.67
N GLY A 122 17.31 0.44 -17.14
CA GLY A 122 16.81 -0.87 -16.74
C GLY A 122 17.51 -1.43 -15.52
N ARG A 123 17.78 -2.72 -15.53
CA ARG A 123 18.31 -3.51 -14.38
C ARG A 123 19.71 -3.12 -13.91
N GLY A 124 20.48 -2.40 -14.71
CA GLY A 124 21.78 -1.82 -14.33
C GLY A 124 21.71 -0.41 -13.74
N THR A 125 20.52 0.07 -13.39
CA THR A 125 20.33 1.41 -12.82
C THR A 125 20.67 1.44 -11.32
N LEU A 126 21.09 2.62 -10.82
CA LEU A 126 21.23 2.90 -9.37
C LEU A 126 19.88 3.13 -8.65
N LYS A 127 18.76 2.86 -9.31
CA LYS A 127 17.43 2.96 -8.68
C LYS A 127 17.18 1.73 -7.81
N THR A 128 16.35 1.92 -6.79
CA THR A 128 15.95 0.88 -5.86
C THR A 128 14.96 -0.07 -6.55
N PRO A 129 15.28 -1.36 -6.72
CA PRO A 129 14.34 -2.31 -7.27
C PRO A 129 13.26 -2.68 -6.26
N VAL A 130 12.05 -2.83 -6.76
CA VAL A 130 10.89 -3.31 -6.00
C VAL A 130 10.28 -4.47 -6.76
N PHE A 131 10.16 -5.59 -6.10
CA PHE A 131 9.48 -6.76 -6.62
C PHE A 131 8.01 -6.72 -6.21
N GLY A 132 7.10 -7.00 -7.14
CA GLY A 132 5.66 -6.98 -6.95
C GLY A 132 5.00 -8.30 -7.31
N ILE A 133 3.95 -8.65 -6.58
CA ILE A 133 3.05 -9.77 -6.83
C ILE A 133 1.63 -9.21 -6.90
N LEU A 134 0.94 -9.41 -8.01
CA LEU A 134 -0.46 -9.05 -8.21
C LEU A 134 -1.30 -10.32 -8.34
N CYS A 135 -2.21 -10.56 -7.41
CA CYS A 135 -3.23 -11.59 -7.57
C CYS A 135 -4.37 -11.07 -8.47
N ARG A 136 -4.79 -11.87 -9.43
CA ARG A 136 -5.99 -11.57 -10.25
C ARG A 136 -7.26 -11.65 -9.43
N GLY A 137 -7.43 -10.85 -8.48
CA GLY A 137 -8.52 -10.69 -7.53
C GLY A 137 -8.38 -9.36 -6.81
N GLY A 138 -7.34 -8.58 -7.21
CA GLY A 138 -7.17 -7.20 -6.80
C GLY A 138 -6.21 -6.97 -5.63
N LYS A 139 -5.57 -8.01 -5.06
CA LYS A 139 -4.59 -7.82 -3.99
C LYS A 139 -3.18 -7.74 -4.55
N VAL A 140 -2.39 -6.81 -4.02
CA VAL A 140 -1.00 -6.55 -4.44
C VAL A 140 -0.08 -6.62 -3.22
N TRP A 141 1.01 -7.32 -3.37
CA TRP A 141 2.13 -7.29 -2.45
C TRP A 141 3.36 -6.74 -3.16
N ALA A 142 4.14 -5.91 -2.47
CA ALA A 142 5.36 -5.35 -3.01
C ALA A 142 6.42 -5.20 -1.94
N GLN A 143 7.67 -5.50 -2.29
CA GLN A 143 8.82 -5.40 -1.39
C GLN A 143 10.02 -4.80 -2.11
N VAL A 144 10.76 -3.92 -1.42
CA VAL A 144 12.09 -3.49 -1.85
C VAL A 144 13.03 -4.69 -1.76
N VAL A 145 13.77 -4.94 -2.83
CA VAL A 145 14.74 -6.03 -2.91
C VAL A 145 16.14 -5.47 -3.18
N PRO A 146 17.22 -6.17 -2.78
CA PRO A 146 18.58 -5.72 -3.06
C PRO A 146 18.94 -5.79 -4.54
N ASP A 147 18.43 -6.81 -5.21
CA ASP A 147 18.64 -7.10 -6.63
C ASP A 147 17.44 -7.86 -7.21
N VAL A 148 17.44 -8.08 -8.53
CA VAL A 148 16.40 -8.84 -9.24
C VAL A 148 16.92 -10.16 -9.77
N GLU A 149 17.90 -10.76 -9.11
CA GLU A 149 18.44 -12.06 -9.47
C GLU A 149 17.53 -13.20 -9.01
N ALA A 150 17.62 -14.35 -9.69
CA ALA A 150 16.83 -15.53 -9.35
C ALA A 150 16.99 -15.97 -7.89
N LYS A 151 18.21 -15.88 -7.33
CA LYS A 151 18.49 -16.19 -5.92
C LYS A 151 17.70 -15.31 -4.92
N THR A 152 17.33 -14.10 -5.32
CA THR A 152 16.57 -13.16 -4.50
C THR A 152 15.05 -13.32 -4.73
N LEU A 153 14.63 -13.46 -6.00
CA LEU A 153 13.21 -13.47 -6.35
C LEU A 153 12.53 -14.82 -6.12
N LEU A 154 13.19 -15.95 -6.43
CA LEU A 154 12.58 -17.28 -6.27
C LEU A 154 12.20 -17.61 -4.82
N PRO A 155 13.00 -17.31 -3.78
CA PRO A 155 12.57 -17.48 -2.39
C PRO A 155 11.35 -16.63 -2.02
N LEU A 156 11.24 -15.40 -2.54
CA LEU A 156 10.08 -14.56 -2.31
C LEU A 156 8.82 -15.13 -2.95
N ILE A 157 8.93 -15.62 -4.19
CA ILE A 157 7.84 -16.31 -4.88
C ILE A 157 7.40 -17.52 -4.06
N SER A 158 8.34 -18.36 -3.62
CA SER A 158 8.03 -19.58 -2.83
C SER A 158 7.42 -19.27 -1.47
N ARG A 159 7.75 -18.14 -0.87
CA ARG A 159 7.18 -17.69 0.41
C ARG A 159 5.79 -17.12 0.27
N CYS A 160 5.54 -16.34 -0.79
CA CYS A 160 4.34 -15.52 -0.93
C CYS A 160 3.28 -16.14 -1.85
N ILE A 161 3.60 -17.21 -2.59
CA ILE A 161 2.68 -17.83 -3.54
C ILE A 161 2.54 -19.32 -3.21
N GLU A 162 1.30 -19.79 -3.14
CA GLU A 162 0.96 -21.20 -2.91
C GLU A 162 1.42 -22.07 -4.08
N ALA A 163 2.06 -23.21 -3.79
CA ALA A 163 2.45 -24.17 -4.81
C ALA A 163 1.25 -24.64 -5.64
N GLY A 164 1.46 -24.88 -6.93
CA GLY A 164 0.38 -25.21 -7.88
C GLY A 164 -0.31 -24.00 -8.48
N SER A 165 -0.07 -22.78 -7.98
CA SER A 165 -0.61 -21.56 -8.57
C SER A 165 -0.04 -21.29 -9.96
N ILE A 166 -0.78 -20.53 -10.76
CA ILE A 166 -0.33 -20.04 -12.07
C ILE A 166 0.45 -18.75 -11.84
N VAL A 167 1.74 -18.73 -12.17
CA VAL A 167 2.59 -17.54 -12.10
C VAL A 167 2.85 -17.01 -13.49
N CYS A 168 2.40 -15.78 -13.75
CA CYS A 168 2.64 -15.05 -14.99
C CYS A 168 3.80 -14.07 -14.79
N SER A 169 4.82 -14.12 -15.65
CA SER A 169 5.94 -13.19 -15.65
C SER A 169 6.34 -12.79 -17.08
N ASP A 170 7.21 -11.80 -17.20
CA ASP A 170 7.93 -11.56 -18.45
C ASP A 170 8.94 -12.70 -18.73
N THR A 171 9.68 -12.59 -19.84
CA THR A 171 10.69 -13.56 -20.27
C THR A 171 12.04 -13.40 -19.57
N TRP A 172 12.11 -12.70 -18.46
CA TRP A 172 13.37 -12.43 -17.77
C TRP A 172 13.98 -13.70 -17.15
N LYS A 173 15.31 -13.82 -17.25
CA LYS A 173 16.09 -15.00 -16.81
C LYS A 173 15.87 -15.38 -15.34
N SER A 174 15.59 -14.43 -14.47
CA SER A 174 15.37 -14.68 -13.03
C SER A 174 14.13 -15.51 -12.74
N TYR A 175 13.20 -15.61 -13.69
CA TYR A 175 11.99 -16.41 -13.55
C TYR A 175 12.09 -17.83 -14.14
N THR A 176 13.24 -18.18 -14.76
CA THR A 176 13.40 -19.50 -15.41
C THR A 176 13.18 -20.67 -14.45
N GLY A 177 13.51 -20.50 -13.15
CA GLY A 177 13.34 -21.54 -12.13
C GLY A 177 11.94 -21.65 -11.52
N VAL A 178 10.97 -20.84 -11.92
CA VAL A 178 9.62 -20.81 -11.31
C VAL A 178 8.91 -22.14 -11.49
N ALA A 179 8.93 -22.73 -12.68
CA ALA A 179 8.29 -24.01 -12.95
C ALA A 179 8.88 -25.15 -12.09
N ALA A 180 10.22 -25.14 -11.88
CA ALA A 180 10.90 -26.13 -11.04
C ALA A 180 10.53 -26.03 -9.54
N LYS A 181 9.88 -24.94 -9.12
CA LYS A 181 9.37 -24.74 -7.76
C LYS A 181 7.91 -25.20 -7.57
N GLY A 182 7.32 -25.90 -8.55
CA GLY A 182 5.98 -26.44 -8.45
C GLY A 182 4.86 -25.48 -8.89
N TYR A 183 5.17 -24.47 -9.69
CA TYR A 183 4.21 -23.51 -10.25
C TYR A 183 3.92 -23.79 -11.72
N VAL A 184 2.72 -23.44 -12.17
CA VAL A 184 2.40 -23.37 -13.59
C VAL A 184 2.89 -22.03 -14.13
N HIS A 185 4.08 -22.02 -14.73
CA HIS A 185 4.69 -20.79 -15.21
C HIS A 185 4.16 -20.39 -16.59
N ARG A 186 3.59 -19.18 -16.71
CA ARG A 186 3.13 -18.59 -17.97
C ARG A 186 3.97 -17.38 -18.32
N LEU A 187 4.62 -17.41 -19.46
CA LEU A 187 5.44 -16.32 -19.98
C LEU A 187 4.57 -15.36 -20.80
N VAL A 188 4.60 -14.09 -20.47
CA VAL A 188 3.97 -13.01 -21.24
C VAL A 188 5.05 -12.36 -22.10
N LYS A 189 4.92 -12.48 -23.43
CA LYS A 189 5.78 -11.79 -24.37
C LYS A 189 5.19 -10.42 -24.65
N HIS A 190 5.90 -9.38 -24.30
CA HIS A 190 5.56 -8.02 -24.77
C HIS A 190 6.05 -7.91 -26.22
N HIS A 191 5.13 -7.90 -27.16
CA HIS A 191 5.48 -7.55 -28.53
C HIS A 191 5.83 -6.06 -28.57
N ALA A 192 7.04 -5.74 -29.06
CA ALA A 192 7.50 -4.40 -29.32
C ALA A 192 6.77 -3.81 -30.53
#